data_fb0275967adb1c60026afaecd80d4cb3
#
_entry.id   fb0275967adb1c60026afaecd80d4cb3
#
_cell.length_a   1.000
_cell.length_b   1.000
_cell.length_c   1.000
_cell.angle_alpha   90.00
_cell.angle_beta   90.00
_cell.angle_gamma   90.00
#
_symmetry.space_group_name_H-M   'P 1'
#
loop_
_entity.id
_entity.type
_entity.pdbx_description
1 polymer ?
#
loop_
_entity_poly.entity_id
_entity_poly.type
_entity_poly.pdbx_seq_one_letter_code
_entity_poly.pdbx_strand_id
1 'polypeptide(L)'
;MNFNTLLSKLISFKTISMTSNKELMYFIKDYLSKSNINCELLEGSKGQFNLYSRIGPNQDGGILLSGHTDVVPTEGQSWNSNPFKLINKKNRFYGRGTCDMKSFIAVSLDLVSKINISNLKKPIHLIFSYDEEIGCVGIQKIVPFIKKL
;
A
#
# COMPACT_ATOMS: atom_id res chain seq x y z
N MET A 1 -8.00 13.87 2.71
CA MET A 1 -7.16 13.53 3.89
C MET A 1 -5.78 14.06 3.61
N ASN A 2 -5.07 14.69 4.56
CA ASN A 2 -3.67 15.08 4.33
C ASN A 2 -2.72 13.89 4.52
N PHE A 3 -1.48 14.03 4.03
CA PHE A 3 -0.47 12.96 4.07
C PHE A 3 -0.22 12.39 5.48
N ASN A 4 -0.07 13.24 6.49
CA ASN A 4 0.20 12.79 7.86
C ASN A 4 -0.95 11.94 8.43
N THR A 5 -2.19 12.34 8.15
CA THR A 5 -3.38 11.58 8.57
C THR A 5 -3.47 10.26 7.82
N LEU A 6 -3.16 10.24 6.51
CA LEU A 6 -3.13 9.04 5.70
C LEU A 6 -2.08 8.06 6.22
N LEU A 7 -0.84 8.52 6.41
CA LEU A 7 0.24 7.69 6.94
C LEU A 7 -0.10 7.16 8.35
N SER A 8 -0.63 8.02 9.22
CA SER A 8 -1.05 7.61 10.57
C SER A 8 -2.09 6.49 10.53
N LYS A 9 -3.05 6.58 9.60
CA LYS A 9 -4.05 5.52 9.41
C LYS A 9 -3.42 4.22 8.88
N LEU A 10 -2.53 4.29 7.90
CA LEU A 10 -1.85 3.10 7.38
C LEU A 10 -1.00 2.42 8.46
N ILE A 11 -0.29 3.19 9.29
CA ILE A 11 0.51 2.65 10.39
C ILE A 11 -0.36 1.98 11.47
N SER A 12 -1.59 2.46 11.68
CA SER A 12 -2.49 1.89 12.70
C SER A 12 -2.98 0.48 12.38
N PHE A 13 -2.94 0.06 11.13
CA PHE A 13 -3.26 -1.32 10.76
C PHE A 13 -2.11 -2.26 11.11
N LYS A 14 -2.38 -3.24 11.99
CA LYS A 14 -1.40 -4.24 12.43
C LYS A 14 -1.30 -5.39 11.43
N THR A 15 -0.88 -5.10 10.21
CA THR A 15 -0.73 -6.09 9.15
C THR A 15 0.61 -6.82 9.25
N ILE A 16 0.83 -7.53 10.34
CA ILE A 16 2.01 -8.38 10.52
C ILE A 16 1.95 -9.51 9.47
N SER A 17 3.10 -9.88 8.91
CA SER A 17 3.18 -10.97 7.92
C SER A 17 2.44 -12.22 8.38
N MET A 18 1.83 -12.95 7.46
CA MET A 18 0.94 -14.11 7.69
C MET A 18 -0.40 -13.79 8.37
N THR A 19 -0.70 -12.52 8.65
CA THR A 19 -2.02 -12.11 9.15
C THR A 19 -2.86 -11.46 8.04
N SER A 20 -4.17 -11.30 8.29
CA SER A 20 -5.06 -10.63 7.35
C SER A 20 -4.69 -9.16 7.17
N ASN A 21 -4.63 -8.69 5.93
CA ASN A 21 -4.50 -7.26 5.59
C ASN A 21 -5.82 -6.67 5.07
N LYS A 22 -6.93 -7.40 5.20
CA LYS A 22 -8.23 -7.05 4.63
C LYS A 22 -8.67 -5.63 4.96
N GLU A 23 -8.65 -5.25 6.22
CA GLU A 23 -9.09 -3.90 6.63
C GLU A 23 -8.26 -2.79 5.98
N LEU A 24 -6.95 -2.97 5.91
CA LEU A 24 -6.06 -2.01 5.25
C LEU A 24 -6.36 -1.93 3.75
N MET A 25 -6.56 -3.05 3.08
CA MET A 25 -6.85 -3.08 1.64
C MET A 25 -8.20 -2.44 1.32
N TYR A 26 -9.24 -2.69 2.10
CA TYR A 26 -10.53 -2.01 1.93
C TYR A 26 -10.43 -0.52 2.22
N PHE A 27 -9.65 -0.10 3.21
CA PHE A 27 -9.39 1.30 3.46
C PHE A 27 -8.71 1.98 2.24
N ILE A 28 -7.70 1.33 1.63
CA ILE A 28 -7.05 1.86 0.41
C ILE A 28 -8.04 1.93 -0.75
N LYS A 29 -8.86 0.89 -0.94
CA LYS A 29 -9.92 0.88 -1.97
C LYS A 29 -10.87 2.06 -1.81
N ASP A 30 -11.37 2.29 -0.60
CA ASP A 30 -12.26 3.42 -0.29
C ASP A 30 -11.56 4.77 -0.45
N TYR A 31 -10.26 4.85 -0.15
CA TYR A 31 -9.48 6.07 -0.36
C TYR A 31 -9.36 6.42 -1.85
N LEU A 32 -9.03 5.44 -2.70
CA LEU A 32 -8.89 5.60 -4.15
C LEU A 32 -10.22 5.93 -4.82
N SER A 33 -11.32 5.32 -4.38
CA SER A 33 -12.66 5.55 -4.93
C SER A 33 -13.12 7.00 -4.81
N LYS A 34 -12.69 7.72 -3.76
CA LYS A 34 -12.98 9.16 -3.58
C LYS A 34 -12.36 10.06 -4.66
N SER A 35 -11.36 9.55 -5.37
CA SER A 35 -10.73 10.20 -6.51
C SER A 35 -11.15 9.56 -7.84
N ASN A 36 -12.26 8.80 -7.86
CA ASN A 36 -12.76 8.04 -9.00
C ASN A 36 -11.72 7.07 -9.59
N ILE A 37 -10.83 6.54 -8.75
CA ILE A 37 -9.85 5.54 -9.12
C ILE A 37 -10.37 4.16 -8.70
N ASN A 38 -10.60 3.29 -9.68
CA ASN A 38 -11.02 1.91 -9.45
C ASN A 38 -9.82 1.02 -9.14
N CYS A 39 -10.02 0.05 -8.26
CA CYS A 39 -9.03 -0.98 -8.01
C CYS A 39 -9.68 -2.35 -7.80
N GLU A 40 -8.93 -3.38 -8.12
CA GLU A 40 -9.28 -4.78 -7.89
C GLU A 40 -8.57 -5.28 -6.64
N LEU A 41 -9.30 -6.05 -5.83
CA LEU A 41 -8.73 -6.82 -4.74
C LEU A 41 -8.64 -8.28 -5.17
N LEU A 42 -7.43 -8.80 -5.22
CA LEU A 42 -7.13 -10.18 -5.60
C LEU A 42 -6.91 -10.98 -4.32
N GLU A 43 -7.87 -11.85 -4.01
CA GLU A 43 -7.84 -12.62 -2.77
C GLU A 43 -6.71 -13.66 -2.78
N GLY A 44 -5.97 -13.67 -1.69
CA GLY A 44 -4.93 -14.65 -1.38
C GLY A 44 -5.44 -15.75 -0.45
N SER A 45 -4.65 -16.10 0.53
CA SER A 45 -5.01 -17.04 1.60
C SER A 45 -5.31 -16.29 2.90
N LYS A 46 -6.11 -16.88 3.79
CA LYS A 46 -6.30 -16.39 5.16
C LYS A 46 -6.79 -14.92 5.28
N GLY A 47 -7.60 -14.45 4.34
CA GLY A 47 -8.08 -13.07 4.35
C GLY A 47 -7.00 -12.05 3.97
N GLN A 48 -5.99 -12.47 3.25
CA GLN A 48 -4.96 -11.63 2.65
C GLN A 48 -5.36 -11.26 1.22
N PHE A 49 -5.04 -10.03 0.82
CA PHE A 49 -5.36 -9.51 -0.50
C PHE A 49 -4.16 -8.80 -1.12
N ASN A 50 -4.02 -8.94 -2.42
CA ASN A 50 -3.27 -7.98 -3.24
C ASN A 50 -4.24 -6.94 -3.79
N LEU A 51 -3.76 -5.73 -4.03
CA LEU A 51 -4.50 -4.67 -4.70
C LEU A 51 -3.82 -4.33 -6.01
N TYR A 52 -4.64 -4.20 -7.06
CA TYR A 52 -4.21 -3.64 -8.34
C TYR A 52 -5.10 -2.46 -8.74
N SER A 53 -4.49 -1.43 -9.29
CA SER A 53 -5.20 -0.31 -9.92
C SER A 53 -4.43 0.18 -11.13
N ARG A 54 -5.15 0.52 -12.22
CA ARG A 54 -4.62 1.26 -13.35
C ARG A 54 -5.23 2.66 -13.37
N ILE A 55 -4.39 3.67 -13.48
CA ILE A 55 -4.75 5.08 -13.44
C ILE A 55 -4.27 5.72 -14.75
N GLY A 56 -5.18 6.36 -15.46
CA GLY A 56 -4.90 6.97 -16.77
C GLY A 56 -5.34 6.12 -17.95
N PRO A 57 -4.70 6.27 -19.14
CA PRO A 57 -5.17 5.66 -20.38
C PRO A 57 -5.10 4.12 -20.37
N ASN A 58 -6.03 3.49 -21.10
CA ASN A 58 -6.03 2.06 -21.31
C ASN A 58 -5.08 1.67 -22.45
N GLN A 59 -3.80 1.56 -22.13
CA GLN A 59 -2.76 1.15 -23.08
C GLN A 59 -1.62 0.46 -22.34
N ASP A 60 -0.77 -0.24 -23.07
CA ASP A 60 0.36 -0.99 -22.52
C ASP A 60 1.49 -0.08 -22.04
N GLY A 61 2.26 -0.59 -21.08
CA GLY A 61 3.41 0.07 -20.47
C GLY A 61 3.00 1.08 -19.42
N GLY A 62 3.87 2.04 -19.11
CA GLY A 62 3.66 3.03 -18.06
C GLY A 62 4.62 2.87 -16.90
N ILE A 63 4.19 3.29 -15.70
CA ILE A 63 4.98 3.20 -14.46
C ILE A 63 4.25 2.31 -13.47
N LEU A 64 4.95 1.33 -12.93
CA LEU A 64 4.46 0.47 -11.87
C LEU A 64 4.99 0.96 -10.51
N LEU A 65 4.09 1.38 -9.61
CA LEU A 65 4.37 1.65 -8.21
C LEU A 65 3.99 0.41 -7.41
N SER A 66 4.98 -0.37 -7.00
CA SER A 66 4.80 -1.62 -6.27
C SER A 66 5.27 -1.50 -4.85
N GLY A 67 4.48 -1.96 -3.89
CA GLY A 67 4.83 -2.00 -2.47
C GLY A 67 4.13 -3.14 -1.74
N HIS A 68 4.56 -3.41 -0.49
CA HIS A 68 3.92 -4.40 0.36
C HIS A 68 3.23 -3.74 1.55
N THR A 69 2.21 -4.42 2.06
CA THR A 69 1.37 -3.94 3.15
C THR A 69 1.69 -4.57 4.50
N ASP A 70 2.36 -5.70 4.46
CA ASP A 70 2.78 -6.39 5.68
C ASP A 70 4.01 -5.72 6.31
N VAL A 71 4.23 -6.06 7.55
CA VAL A 71 5.35 -5.58 8.36
C VAL A 71 5.84 -6.71 9.25
N VAL A 72 7.13 -6.71 9.57
CA VAL A 72 7.70 -7.67 10.53
C VAL A 72 7.10 -7.48 11.92
N PRO A 73 7.05 -8.55 12.75
CA PRO A 73 6.59 -8.49 14.13
C PRO A 73 7.33 -7.45 14.96
N THR A 74 6.69 -7.01 16.04
CA THR A 74 7.27 -6.04 17.00
C THR A 74 7.62 -6.69 18.35
N GLU A 75 7.23 -7.93 18.54
CA GLU A 75 7.51 -8.72 19.73
C GLU A 75 9.03 -8.92 19.89
N GLY A 76 9.51 -8.84 21.12
CA GLY A 76 10.94 -8.96 21.43
C GLY A 76 11.79 -7.73 21.07
N GLN A 77 11.20 -6.66 20.55
CA GLN A 77 11.88 -5.40 20.23
C GLN A 77 11.59 -4.33 21.27
N SER A 78 12.62 -3.56 21.64
CA SER A 78 12.46 -2.42 22.55
C SER A 78 11.91 -1.21 21.80
N TRP A 79 10.65 -0.86 22.03
CA TRP A 79 10.00 0.32 21.50
C TRP A 79 9.77 1.36 22.57
N ASN A 80 10.19 2.61 22.31
CA ASN A 80 9.92 3.75 23.21
C ASN A 80 8.49 4.30 23.09
N SER A 81 7.68 3.74 22.20
CA SER A 81 6.30 4.16 21.94
C SER A 81 5.52 3.01 21.31
N ASN A 82 4.19 3.13 21.24
CA ASN A 82 3.39 2.15 20.52
C ASN A 82 3.80 2.10 19.04
N PRO A 83 4.31 0.94 18.52
CA PRO A 83 4.79 0.82 17.16
C PRO A 83 3.72 1.03 16.08
N PHE A 84 2.43 0.84 16.42
CA PHE A 84 1.29 1.03 15.51
C PHE A 84 0.57 2.38 15.70
N LYS A 85 1.25 3.34 16.36
CA LYS A 85 0.81 4.73 16.49
C LYS A 85 1.89 5.65 15.95
N LEU A 86 1.59 6.31 14.81
CA LEU A 86 2.55 7.23 14.20
C LEU A 86 2.92 8.36 15.16
N ILE A 87 4.22 8.57 15.33
CA ILE A 87 4.78 9.72 16.05
C ILE A 87 5.55 10.57 15.05
N ASN A 88 5.24 11.87 15.02
CA ASN A 88 6.02 12.89 14.30
C ASN A 88 6.83 13.69 15.33
N LYS A 89 8.16 13.58 15.30
CA LYS A 89 9.07 14.29 16.20
C LYS A 89 10.35 14.69 15.47
N LYS A 90 10.74 15.96 15.58
CA LYS A 90 11.97 16.50 14.96
C LYS A 90 12.04 16.20 13.45
N ASN A 91 10.95 16.42 12.72
CA ASN A 91 10.82 16.16 11.27
C ASN A 91 11.07 14.70 10.86
N ARG A 92 10.84 13.75 11.76
CA ARG A 92 10.92 12.32 11.49
C ARG A 92 9.65 11.63 11.96
N PHE A 93 9.24 10.61 11.19
CA PHE A 93 8.15 9.71 11.55
C PHE A 93 8.69 8.45 12.22
N TYR A 94 8.04 8.04 13.31
CA TYR A 94 8.36 6.82 14.05
C TYR A 94 7.12 5.93 14.13
N GLY A 95 7.31 4.64 13.88
CA GLY A 95 6.29 3.60 13.89
C GLY A 95 6.70 2.42 13.03
N ARG A 96 6.14 1.24 13.27
CA ARG A 96 6.40 0.06 12.44
C ARG A 96 5.82 0.29 11.03
N GLY A 97 6.65 0.10 9.99
CA GLY A 97 6.28 0.33 8.60
C GLY A 97 6.46 1.78 8.12
N THR A 98 6.98 2.71 8.95
CA THR A 98 7.27 4.07 8.47
C THR A 98 8.42 4.11 7.47
N CYS A 99 9.37 3.21 7.54
CA CYS A 99 10.45 3.08 6.57
C CYS A 99 10.13 1.99 5.54
N ASP A 100 9.71 0.84 6.01
CA ASP A 100 9.45 -0.35 5.24
C ASP A 100 8.03 -0.86 5.51
N MET A 101 7.07 -0.63 4.54
CA MET A 101 7.21 0.44 3.53
C MET A 101 5.91 1.24 3.37
N LYS A 102 5.11 1.36 4.47
CA LYS A 102 3.80 2.04 4.42
C LYS A 102 3.88 3.53 4.08
N SER A 103 5.06 4.18 4.29
CA SER A 103 5.26 5.56 3.79
C SER A 103 5.27 5.62 2.27
N PHE A 104 5.86 4.64 1.60
CA PHE A 104 5.79 4.55 0.13
C PHE A 104 4.35 4.41 -0.35
N ILE A 105 3.55 3.57 0.32
CA ILE A 105 2.12 3.44 0.02
C ILE A 105 1.41 4.78 0.22
N ALA A 106 1.67 5.47 1.33
CA ALA A 106 1.07 6.77 1.61
C ALA A 106 1.42 7.82 0.55
N VAL A 107 2.70 7.88 0.13
CA VAL A 107 3.16 8.80 -0.93
C VAL A 107 2.48 8.46 -2.26
N SER A 108 2.43 7.18 -2.63
CA SER A 108 1.79 6.73 -3.87
C SER A 108 0.31 7.10 -3.91
N LEU A 109 -0.42 6.85 -2.82
CA LEU A 109 -1.84 7.18 -2.70
C LEU A 109 -2.09 8.70 -2.72
N ASP A 110 -1.29 9.48 -1.99
CA ASP A 110 -1.39 10.94 -1.96
C ASP A 110 -1.11 11.53 -3.35
N LEU A 111 -0.09 11.03 -4.04
CA LEU A 111 0.25 11.42 -5.40
C LEU A 111 -0.93 11.20 -6.36
N VAL A 112 -1.39 9.94 -6.47
CA VAL A 112 -2.42 9.59 -7.47
C VAL A 112 -3.77 10.26 -7.19
N SER A 113 -4.06 10.59 -5.93
CA SER A 113 -5.28 11.32 -5.57
C SER A 113 -5.28 12.79 -5.98
N LYS A 114 -4.13 13.34 -6.36
CA LYS A 114 -3.95 14.78 -6.67
C LYS A 114 -3.60 15.04 -8.14
N ILE A 115 -3.14 14.03 -8.87
CA ILE A 115 -2.76 14.23 -10.27
C ILE A 115 -4.00 14.44 -11.15
N ASN A 116 -3.84 15.23 -12.21
CA ASN A 116 -4.86 15.30 -13.26
C ASN A 116 -4.70 14.08 -14.19
N ILE A 117 -5.57 13.09 -14.01
CA ILE A 117 -5.53 11.81 -14.73
C ILE A 117 -5.62 12.01 -16.25
N SER A 118 -6.36 13.02 -16.72
CA SER A 118 -6.51 13.30 -18.17
C SER A 118 -5.22 13.75 -18.85
N ASN A 119 -4.24 14.23 -18.08
CA ASN A 119 -2.94 14.65 -18.61
C ASN A 119 -1.94 13.49 -18.73
N LEU A 120 -2.25 12.31 -18.19
CA LEU A 120 -1.37 11.16 -18.28
C LEU A 120 -1.26 10.64 -19.71
N LYS A 121 -0.04 10.55 -20.23
CA LYS A 121 0.27 9.98 -21.56
C LYS A 121 0.46 8.48 -21.51
N LYS A 122 0.78 7.94 -20.34
CA LYS A 122 0.93 6.52 -20.04
C LYS A 122 0.27 6.21 -18.70
N PRO A 123 -0.19 4.99 -18.48
CA PRO A 123 -0.82 4.65 -17.19
C PRO A 123 0.17 4.62 -16.03
N ILE A 124 -0.37 4.86 -14.84
CA ILE A 124 0.28 4.50 -13.58
C ILE A 124 -0.43 3.26 -13.05
N HIS A 125 0.34 2.24 -12.73
CA HIS A 125 -0.14 1.02 -12.10
C HIS A 125 0.23 1.04 -10.62
N LEU A 126 -0.73 0.74 -9.75
CA LEU A 126 -0.48 0.50 -8.34
C LEU A 126 -0.62 -1.00 -8.06
N ILE A 127 0.35 -1.56 -7.38
CA ILE A 127 0.29 -2.92 -6.85
C ILE A 127 0.71 -2.87 -5.39
N PHE A 128 -0.19 -3.32 -4.51
CA PHE A 128 0.13 -3.50 -3.11
C PHE A 128 -0.09 -4.96 -2.73
N SER A 129 0.97 -5.60 -2.24
CA SER A 129 0.97 -7.03 -1.94
C SER A 129 1.02 -7.32 -0.45
N TYR A 130 0.82 -8.59 -0.10
CA TYR A 130 0.96 -9.14 1.25
C TYR A 130 2.17 -10.06 1.32
N ASP A 131 2.66 -10.32 2.55
CA ASP A 131 3.70 -11.30 2.87
C ASP A 131 4.98 -11.16 2.01
N GLU A 132 5.44 -9.91 1.83
CA GLU A 132 6.72 -9.62 1.22
C GLU A 132 7.87 -10.05 2.13
N GLU A 133 7.79 -9.69 3.41
CA GLU A 133 8.82 -9.88 4.44
C GLU A 133 9.17 -11.36 4.73
N ILE A 134 8.38 -12.28 4.22
CA ILE A 134 8.58 -13.73 4.38
C ILE A 134 8.80 -14.47 3.04
N GLY A 135 9.26 -13.72 2.02
CA GLY A 135 9.63 -14.30 0.73
C GLY A 135 8.76 -13.90 -0.45
N CYS A 136 8.20 -12.67 -0.43
CA CYS A 136 7.44 -12.10 -1.55
C CYS A 136 6.25 -12.98 -1.98
N VAL A 137 5.56 -13.61 -1.02
CA VAL A 137 4.53 -14.65 -1.29
C VAL A 137 3.35 -14.09 -2.09
N GLY A 138 2.86 -12.91 -1.68
CA GLY A 138 1.67 -12.30 -2.29
C GLY A 138 1.89 -11.90 -3.74
N ILE A 139 3.02 -11.25 -4.04
CA ILE A 139 3.29 -10.74 -5.39
C ILE A 139 3.43 -11.86 -6.42
N GLN A 140 3.89 -13.05 -6.04
CA GLN A 140 4.05 -14.18 -6.96
C GLN A 140 2.74 -14.56 -7.65
N LYS A 141 1.60 -14.41 -6.97
CA LYS A 141 0.27 -14.72 -7.52
C LYS A 141 -0.18 -13.76 -8.62
N ILE A 142 0.37 -12.55 -8.65
CA ILE A 142 -0.03 -11.51 -9.63
C ILE A 142 1.04 -11.25 -10.69
N VAL A 143 2.23 -11.86 -10.58
CA VAL A 143 3.28 -11.76 -11.62
C VAL A 143 2.77 -12.13 -13.02
N PRO A 144 1.99 -13.22 -13.23
CA PRO A 144 1.45 -13.55 -14.54
C PRO A 144 0.53 -12.47 -15.13
N PHE A 145 -0.16 -11.72 -14.26
CA PHE A 145 -0.99 -10.58 -14.66
C PHE A 145 -0.14 -9.37 -15.01
N ILE A 146 0.88 -9.04 -14.19
CA ILE A 146 1.78 -7.90 -14.42
C ILE A 146 2.51 -8.01 -15.77
N LYS A 147 2.91 -9.22 -16.16
CA LYS A 147 3.61 -9.47 -17.44
C LYS A 147 2.78 -9.12 -18.68
N LYS A 148 1.49 -8.82 -18.52
CA LYS A 148 0.57 -8.46 -19.59
C LYS A 148 0.25 -6.95 -19.63
N LEU A 149 0.83 -6.18 -18.70
CA LEU A 149 0.69 -4.73 -18.62
C LEU A 149 1.73 -4.04 -19.52
#